data_94d9b9115ab9b311c694a104c214d476
#
_entry.id   94d9b9115ab9b311c694a104c214d476
#
_cell.length_a   1.000
_cell.length_b   1.000
_cell.length_c   1.000
_cell.angle_alpha   90.00
_cell.angle_beta   90.00
_cell.angle_gamma   90.00
#
_symmetry.space_group_name_H-M   'P 1'
#
loop_
_entity.id
_entity.type
_entity.pdbx_description
1 polymer ?
#
loop_
_entity_poly.entity_id
_entity_poly.type
_entity_poly.pdbx_seq_one_letter_code
_entity_poly.pdbx_strand_id
1 'polypeptide(L)'
;MYIGGIKLNFLSISDFTETQIGEIFQLTDHLQTHGGIELLEGKTFALFFPDSSLRTRITFEKGIKQLGGDCLLFPSESLDKREKLEDVIQYMENWVDGVIVRHPDFSKLQELSKHASIPIINAMTSENHPCEILSDLYSIRKIRSNYTELVYTFVGPANNISKSWMEIAKVLNLNFNHVCVKGYELGEETPNYKFHTNLENTLGTSDIVLTDSLPQILRTDEYIANYQITLERMNLAKQQAILNPCPPFFRNEEVSEGVISSDYFVGHHFKKNLLYVQQAVILYCMGITSGTDMLLKLALYR
;
A
#
# COMPACT_ATOMS: atom_id res chain seq x y z
N MET A 1 16.80 -8.55 22.50
CA MET A 1 18.14 -8.75 21.89
C MET A 1 17.96 -8.55 20.39
N TYR A 2 18.41 -7.41 19.84
CA TYR A 2 18.30 -7.13 18.40
C TYR A 2 19.36 -7.99 17.67
N ILE A 3 18.93 -8.85 16.78
CA ILE A 3 19.82 -9.57 15.88
C ILE A 3 20.10 -8.61 14.72
N GLY A 4 21.31 -7.98 14.72
CA GLY A 4 21.82 -7.14 13.64
C GLY A 4 21.21 -5.73 13.55
N GLY A 5 21.49 -4.89 14.46
CA GLY A 5 21.51 -3.43 14.61
C GLY A 5 21.07 -2.44 13.52
N ILE A 6 20.23 -2.81 12.55
CA ILE A 6 19.73 -1.86 11.55
C ILE A 6 18.22 -1.68 11.76
N LYS A 7 17.84 -0.50 12.20
CA LYS A 7 16.46 -0.01 12.19
C LYS A 7 16.02 0.16 10.74
N LEU A 8 14.89 -0.45 10.36
CA LEU A 8 14.24 -0.23 9.07
C LEU A 8 12.95 0.56 9.28
N ASN A 9 12.77 1.64 8.52
CA ASN A 9 11.50 2.33 8.40
C ASN A 9 10.82 1.86 7.11
N PHE A 10 9.49 1.94 7.06
CA PHE A 10 8.73 1.71 5.83
C PHE A 10 8.01 3.00 5.43
N LEU A 11 8.71 3.94 4.80
CA LEU A 11 8.16 5.23 4.40
C LEU A 11 7.70 5.24 2.95
N SER A 12 8.46 4.60 2.06
CA SER A 12 8.17 4.49 0.63
C SER A 12 8.58 3.11 0.13
N ILE A 13 7.93 2.61 -0.92
CA ILE A 13 8.31 1.36 -1.58
C ILE A 13 9.70 1.50 -2.22
N SER A 14 10.04 2.70 -2.70
CA SER A 14 11.35 2.99 -3.30
C SER A 14 12.54 2.87 -2.34
N ASP A 15 12.29 2.81 -1.02
CA ASP A 15 13.32 2.60 -0.02
C ASP A 15 13.76 1.12 0.08
N PHE A 16 13.07 0.22 -0.64
CA PHE A 16 13.27 -1.22 -0.59
C PHE A 16 13.74 -1.77 -1.94
N THR A 17 14.58 -2.79 -1.86
CA THR A 17 15.01 -3.56 -3.03
C THR A 17 13.98 -4.63 -3.40
N GLU A 18 14.05 -5.16 -4.63
CA GLU A 18 13.26 -6.31 -5.08
C GLU A 18 13.38 -7.50 -4.10
N THR A 19 14.60 -7.79 -3.63
CA THR A 19 14.85 -8.87 -2.65
C THR A 19 14.09 -8.65 -1.36
N GLN A 20 14.12 -7.44 -0.80
CA GLN A 20 13.43 -7.11 0.44
C GLN A 20 11.91 -7.17 0.30
N ILE A 21 11.36 -6.75 -0.85
CA ILE A 21 9.93 -6.94 -1.16
C ILE A 21 9.59 -8.42 -1.24
N GLY A 22 10.45 -9.23 -1.85
CA GLY A 22 10.31 -10.68 -1.90
C GLY A 22 10.29 -11.32 -0.51
N GLU A 23 11.16 -10.87 0.41
CA GLU A 23 11.20 -11.31 1.81
C GLU A 23 9.90 -10.95 2.55
N ILE A 24 9.38 -9.72 2.38
CA ILE A 24 8.08 -9.32 2.95
C ILE A 24 6.96 -10.22 2.41
N PHE A 25 6.96 -10.56 1.12
CA PHE A 25 5.97 -11.46 0.55
C PHE A 25 6.09 -12.90 1.11
N GLN A 26 7.29 -13.40 1.34
CA GLN A 26 7.51 -14.70 1.99
C GLN A 26 7.02 -14.70 3.44
N LEU A 27 7.27 -13.63 4.20
CA LEU A 27 6.71 -13.45 5.54
C LEU A 27 5.18 -13.43 5.50
N THR A 28 4.60 -12.75 4.50
CA THR A 28 3.15 -12.71 4.30
C THR A 28 2.57 -14.10 4.03
N ASP A 29 3.20 -14.89 3.16
CA ASP A 29 2.81 -16.28 2.88
C ASP A 29 2.85 -17.12 4.16
N HIS A 30 3.89 -16.94 4.98
CA HIS A 30 4.05 -17.66 6.24
C HIS A 30 2.96 -17.32 7.26
N LEU A 31 2.66 -16.01 7.43
CA LEU A 31 1.60 -15.54 8.33
C LEU A 31 0.22 -16.05 7.92
N GLN A 32 -0.07 -16.10 6.63
CA GLN A 32 -1.34 -16.67 6.13
C GLN A 32 -1.49 -18.16 6.42
N THR A 33 -0.38 -18.91 6.34
CA THR A 33 -0.41 -20.37 6.49
C THR A 33 -0.46 -20.80 7.95
N HIS A 34 0.25 -20.11 8.82
CA HIS A 34 0.46 -20.56 10.21
C HIS A 34 -0.38 -19.79 11.24
N GLY A 35 -0.98 -18.63 10.87
CA GLY A 35 -1.88 -17.83 11.73
C GLY A 35 -1.43 -17.64 13.18
N GLY A 36 -2.02 -16.69 13.90
CA GLY A 36 -2.08 -16.68 15.38
C GLY A 36 -0.78 -16.77 16.19
N ILE A 37 0.36 -16.41 15.62
CA ILE A 37 1.65 -16.45 16.30
C ILE A 37 1.85 -15.14 17.07
N GLU A 38 2.08 -15.21 18.38
CA GLU A 38 2.30 -14.06 19.29
C GLU A 38 3.70 -13.42 19.11
N LEU A 39 4.03 -13.03 17.84
CA LEU A 39 5.35 -12.48 17.50
C LEU A 39 5.57 -11.06 18.04
N LEU A 40 4.49 -10.35 18.40
CA LEU A 40 4.50 -9.02 18.98
C LEU A 40 4.07 -9.02 20.46
N GLU A 41 4.14 -10.18 21.14
CA GLU A 41 3.85 -10.24 22.58
C GLU A 41 4.70 -9.24 23.36
N GLY A 42 4.04 -8.46 24.22
CA GLY A 42 4.66 -7.41 25.03
C GLY A 42 5.13 -6.18 24.23
N LYS A 43 4.77 -6.07 22.94
CA LYS A 43 5.06 -4.93 22.09
C LYS A 43 3.86 -3.99 21.98
N THR A 44 4.13 -2.69 22.02
CA THR A 44 3.11 -1.63 21.91
C THR A 44 3.42 -0.74 20.71
N PHE A 45 2.39 -0.42 19.92
CA PHE A 45 2.51 0.46 18.76
C PHE A 45 1.65 1.71 18.93
N ALA A 46 2.21 2.88 18.63
CA ALA A 46 1.43 4.11 18.51
C ALA A 46 0.90 4.25 17.08
N LEU A 47 -0.41 4.42 16.95
CA LEU A 47 -1.11 4.58 15.68
C LEU A 47 -1.68 5.99 15.58
N PHE A 48 -1.15 6.80 14.66
CA PHE A 48 -1.65 8.13 14.34
C PHE A 48 -2.53 8.06 13.10
N PHE A 49 -3.83 8.22 13.28
CA PHE A 49 -4.82 8.14 12.21
C PHE A 49 -5.86 9.25 12.32
N PRO A 50 -6.30 9.86 11.19
CA PRO A 50 -7.47 10.73 11.21
C PRO A 50 -8.73 9.89 11.50
N ASP A 51 -9.74 10.51 12.12
CA ASP A 51 -11.00 9.83 12.50
C ASP A 51 -11.70 9.19 11.29
N SER A 52 -11.55 9.76 10.11
CA SER A 52 -12.10 9.23 8.85
C SER A 52 -11.41 7.95 8.35
N SER A 53 -10.28 7.55 8.94
CA SER A 53 -9.53 6.37 8.49
C SER A 53 -10.17 5.07 8.99
N LEU A 54 -11.08 4.51 8.21
CA LEU A 54 -11.77 3.27 8.59
C LEU A 54 -10.94 2.02 8.25
N ARG A 55 -10.60 1.83 6.96
CA ARG A 55 -10.06 0.57 6.43
C ARG A 55 -8.65 0.30 6.91
N THR A 56 -7.75 1.23 6.68
CA THR A 56 -6.32 1.10 7.01
C THR A 56 -6.11 0.96 8.52
N ARG A 57 -6.88 1.71 9.33
CA ARG A 57 -6.83 1.61 10.79
C ARG A 57 -7.26 0.24 11.27
N ILE A 58 -8.39 -0.29 10.79
CA ILE A 58 -8.90 -1.62 11.18
C ILE A 58 -7.85 -2.70 10.92
N THR A 59 -7.21 -2.69 9.75
CA THR A 59 -6.26 -3.73 9.37
C THR A 59 -4.97 -3.67 10.18
N PHE A 60 -4.42 -2.49 10.46
CA PHE A 60 -3.26 -2.35 11.34
C PHE A 60 -3.58 -2.76 12.78
N GLU A 61 -4.65 -2.19 13.36
CA GLU A 61 -5.03 -2.49 14.76
C GLU A 61 -5.31 -3.98 14.96
N LYS A 62 -6.11 -4.58 14.05
CA LYS A 62 -6.39 -6.01 14.10
C LYS A 62 -5.13 -6.85 13.87
N GLY A 63 -4.29 -6.46 12.91
CA GLY A 63 -3.06 -7.19 12.57
C GLY A 63 -2.08 -7.26 13.73
N ILE A 64 -1.85 -6.14 14.44
CA ILE A 64 -0.99 -6.07 15.61
C ILE A 64 -1.55 -6.94 16.74
N LYS A 65 -2.85 -6.81 17.05
CA LYS A 65 -3.52 -7.60 18.08
C LYS A 65 -3.48 -9.12 17.80
N GLN A 66 -3.61 -9.52 16.54
CA GLN A 66 -3.49 -10.94 16.16
C GLN A 66 -2.08 -11.50 16.37
N LEU A 67 -1.06 -10.65 16.37
CA LEU A 67 0.33 -11.01 16.68
C LEU A 67 0.68 -10.84 18.17
N GLY A 68 -0.30 -10.61 19.05
CA GLY A 68 -0.11 -10.47 20.51
C GLY A 68 0.35 -9.08 20.95
N GLY A 69 0.40 -8.08 20.06
CA GLY A 69 0.80 -6.72 20.39
C GLY A 69 -0.37 -5.83 20.79
N ASP A 70 -0.05 -4.68 21.40
CA ASP A 70 -1.00 -3.65 21.78
C ASP A 70 -0.91 -2.41 20.91
N CYS A 71 -2.02 -1.62 20.87
CA CYS A 71 -2.11 -0.39 20.11
C CYS A 71 -2.57 0.77 20.97
N LEU A 72 -1.87 1.91 20.88
CA LEU A 72 -2.29 3.22 21.40
C LEU A 72 -2.71 4.08 20.21
N LEU A 73 -3.95 4.57 20.24
CA LEU A 73 -4.53 5.32 19.13
C LEU A 73 -4.49 6.82 19.43
N PHE A 74 -4.00 7.59 18.45
CA PHE A 74 -3.93 9.04 18.50
C PHE A 74 -4.53 9.64 17.22
N PRO A 75 -5.20 10.79 17.28
CA PRO A 75 -5.54 11.56 16.10
C PRO A 75 -4.26 11.98 15.36
N SER A 76 -4.26 11.94 14.02
CA SER A 76 -3.09 12.33 13.21
C SER A 76 -2.67 13.78 13.48
N GLU A 77 -3.63 14.67 13.77
CA GLU A 77 -3.46 16.08 14.09
C GLU A 77 -2.64 16.31 15.36
N SER A 78 -2.44 15.28 16.18
CA SER A 78 -1.53 15.34 17.33
C SER A 78 -0.08 15.63 16.91
N LEU A 79 0.29 15.30 15.68
CA LEU A 79 1.59 15.60 15.09
C LEU A 79 1.69 17.04 14.52
N ASP A 80 0.60 17.83 14.54
CA ASP A 80 0.55 19.22 14.05
C ASP A 80 0.81 20.27 15.15
N LYS A 81 1.11 19.84 16.36
CA LYS A 81 1.37 20.72 17.49
C LYS A 81 2.70 21.44 17.36
N ARG A 82 2.90 22.49 18.17
CA ARG A 82 4.13 23.32 18.16
C ARG A 82 5.37 22.60 18.69
N GLU A 83 5.21 21.48 19.38
CA GLU A 83 6.30 20.65 19.86
C GLU A 83 7.10 20.09 18.69
N LYS A 84 8.42 20.01 18.81
CA LYS A 84 9.25 19.41 17.78
C LYS A 84 9.00 17.90 17.70
N LEU A 85 8.89 17.38 16.49
CA LEU A 85 8.68 15.94 16.29
C LEU A 85 9.86 15.08 16.81
N GLU A 86 11.06 15.65 16.87
CA GLU A 86 12.22 15.06 17.55
C GLU A 86 11.93 14.78 19.03
N ASP A 87 11.41 15.77 19.76
CA ASP A 87 11.10 15.65 21.20
C ASP A 87 9.95 14.67 21.42
N VAL A 88 8.91 14.73 20.53
CA VAL A 88 7.76 13.83 20.57
C VAL A 88 8.21 12.37 20.43
N ILE A 89 9.02 12.05 19.40
CA ILE A 89 9.40 10.65 19.16
C ILE A 89 10.35 10.13 20.22
N GLN A 90 11.34 10.92 20.68
CA GLN A 90 12.26 10.54 21.75
C GLN A 90 11.53 10.27 23.08
N TYR A 91 10.45 11.01 23.35
CA TYR A 91 9.61 10.72 24.51
C TYR A 91 8.83 9.41 24.33
N MET A 92 8.23 9.22 23.15
CA MET A 92 7.38 8.05 22.86
C MET A 92 8.14 6.73 22.89
N GLU A 93 9.41 6.71 22.46
CA GLU A 93 10.28 5.54 22.46
C GLU A 93 10.46 4.87 23.84
N ASN A 94 10.18 5.59 24.92
CA ASN A 94 10.18 5.00 26.26
C ASN A 94 8.99 4.04 26.48
N TRP A 95 7.95 4.11 25.64
CA TRP A 95 6.66 3.46 25.89
C TRP A 95 6.16 2.61 24.73
N VAL A 96 6.67 2.84 23.50
CA VAL A 96 6.21 2.13 22.31
C VAL A 96 7.39 1.54 21.52
N ASP A 97 7.13 0.47 20.80
CA ASP A 97 8.12 -0.29 20.02
C ASP A 97 8.08 0.05 18.52
N GLY A 98 7.12 0.84 18.09
CA GLY A 98 6.99 1.32 16.72
C GLY A 98 5.85 2.32 16.56
N VAL A 99 5.91 3.11 15.49
CA VAL A 99 4.92 4.14 15.18
C VAL A 99 4.37 3.94 13.79
N ILE A 100 3.04 3.96 13.65
CA ILE A 100 2.34 3.82 12.38
C ILE A 100 1.57 5.11 12.14
N VAL A 101 1.84 5.77 11.00
CA VAL A 101 1.34 7.12 10.74
C VAL A 101 0.56 7.18 9.44
N ARG A 102 -0.68 7.67 9.51
CA ARG A 102 -1.44 8.19 8.39
C ARG A 102 -1.61 9.69 8.56
N HIS A 103 -0.87 10.46 7.80
CA HIS A 103 -0.87 11.93 7.85
C HIS A 103 -0.71 12.50 6.43
N PRO A 104 -1.40 13.59 6.04
CA PRO A 104 -1.28 14.13 4.70
C PRO A 104 0.16 14.58 4.34
N ASP A 105 0.87 15.14 5.29
CA ASP A 105 2.23 15.66 5.10
C ASP A 105 3.29 14.57 5.30
N PHE A 106 3.93 14.15 4.20
CA PHE A 106 5.00 13.14 4.21
C PHE A 106 6.26 13.61 4.95
N SER A 107 6.53 14.91 4.96
CA SER A 107 7.71 15.46 5.63
C SER A 107 7.73 15.18 7.13
N LYS A 108 6.56 15.07 7.76
CA LYS A 108 6.45 14.68 9.19
C LYS A 108 6.91 13.25 9.45
N LEU A 109 6.58 12.33 8.55
CA LEU A 109 7.05 10.95 8.67
C LEU A 109 8.57 10.88 8.49
N GLN A 110 9.10 11.65 7.54
CA GLN A 110 10.54 11.77 7.34
C GLN A 110 11.24 12.35 8.58
N GLU A 111 10.66 13.39 9.18
CA GLU A 111 11.23 14.00 10.38
C GLU A 111 11.20 13.03 11.58
N LEU A 112 10.06 12.39 11.85
CA LEU A 112 9.97 11.33 12.86
C LEU A 112 11.04 10.25 12.62
N SER A 113 11.19 9.81 11.37
CA SER A 113 12.11 8.73 11.02
C SER A 113 13.58 9.08 11.23
N LYS A 114 13.98 10.34 11.12
CA LYS A 114 15.36 10.79 11.36
C LYS A 114 15.77 10.64 12.81
N HIS A 115 14.85 10.90 13.74
CA HIS A 115 15.13 10.99 15.16
C HIS A 115 14.70 9.75 15.95
N ALA A 116 13.85 8.90 15.37
CA ALA A 116 13.37 7.68 16.03
C ALA A 116 14.45 6.59 16.10
N SER A 117 14.52 5.82 17.17
CA SER A 117 15.25 4.56 17.28
C SER A 117 14.36 3.33 17.00
N ILE A 118 13.04 3.52 16.99
CA ILE A 118 12.02 2.52 16.69
C ILE A 118 11.49 2.67 15.25
N PRO A 119 10.89 1.64 14.63
CA PRO A 119 10.35 1.70 13.29
C PRO A 119 9.25 2.75 13.11
N ILE A 120 9.33 3.51 12.02
CA ILE A 120 8.27 4.39 11.54
C ILE A 120 7.67 3.77 10.27
N ILE A 121 6.36 3.53 10.28
CA ILE A 121 5.62 2.90 9.18
C ILE A 121 4.60 3.87 8.61
N ASN A 122 4.70 4.11 7.32
CA ASN A 122 3.77 4.94 6.56
C ASN A 122 2.50 4.15 6.24
N ALA A 123 1.41 4.49 6.90
CA ALA A 123 0.10 3.93 6.60
C ALA A 123 -0.56 4.61 5.38
N MET A 124 -0.33 5.91 5.17
CA MET A 124 -0.68 6.69 3.98
C MET A 124 -0.29 8.16 4.18
N THR A 125 0.14 8.80 3.10
CA THR A 125 0.27 10.27 3.01
C THR A 125 -0.40 10.79 1.73
N SER A 126 -0.35 12.11 1.49
CA SER A 126 -0.74 12.68 0.20
C SER A 126 0.25 12.34 -0.91
N GLU A 127 1.47 11.92 -0.56
CA GLU A 127 2.51 11.54 -1.53
C GLU A 127 2.43 10.08 -1.95
N ASN A 128 2.14 9.16 -1.01
CA ASN A 128 2.16 7.73 -1.27
C ASN A 128 1.26 6.94 -0.32
N HIS A 129 0.94 5.70 -0.72
CA HIS A 129 0.19 4.70 0.07
C HIS A 129 0.88 3.32 -0.04
N PRO A 130 2.09 3.16 0.51
CA PRO A 130 2.96 2.03 0.20
C PRO A 130 2.38 0.67 0.64
N CYS A 131 1.78 0.58 1.82
CA CYS A 131 1.21 -0.69 2.32
C CYS A 131 0.03 -1.19 1.46
N GLU A 132 -0.81 -0.29 0.95
CA GLU A 132 -1.95 -0.64 0.09
C GLU A 132 -1.44 -1.26 -1.21
N ILE A 133 -0.50 -0.56 -1.88
CA ILE A 133 0.02 -1.00 -3.17
C ILE A 133 0.83 -2.30 -3.04
N LEU A 134 1.62 -2.44 -1.99
CA LEU A 134 2.34 -3.67 -1.72
C LEU A 134 1.38 -4.86 -1.52
N SER A 135 0.24 -4.62 -0.82
CA SER A 135 -0.81 -5.61 -0.63
C SER A 135 -1.55 -5.97 -1.93
N ASP A 136 -1.83 -4.97 -2.75
CA ASP A 136 -2.48 -5.21 -4.04
C ASP A 136 -1.57 -6.05 -4.96
N LEU A 137 -0.29 -5.70 -5.05
CA LEU A 137 0.67 -6.48 -5.81
C LEU A 137 0.84 -7.91 -5.26
N TYR A 138 0.89 -8.08 -3.94
CA TYR A 138 0.91 -9.41 -3.33
C TYR A 138 -0.34 -10.22 -3.70
N SER A 139 -1.52 -9.59 -3.70
CA SER A 139 -2.78 -10.24 -4.07
C SER A 139 -2.79 -10.65 -5.54
N ILE A 140 -2.23 -9.81 -6.43
CA ILE A 140 -2.05 -10.12 -7.85
C ILE A 140 -1.09 -11.32 -8.01
N ARG A 141 0.05 -11.32 -7.30
CA ARG A 141 1.01 -12.43 -7.27
C ARG A 141 0.35 -13.77 -6.89
N LYS A 142 -0.61 -13.75 -5.97
CA LYS A 142 -1.33 -14.98 -5.55
C LYS A 142 -2.21 -15.58 -6.65
N ILE A 143 -2.70 -14.77 -7.58
CA ILE A 143 -3.58 -15.23 -8.68
C ILE A 143 -2.87 -15.27 -10.04
N ARG A 144 -1.69 -14.65 -10.16
CA ARG A 144 -0.87 -14.55 -11.37
C ARG A 144 0.61 -14.79 -11.02
N SER A 145 1.12 -15.99 -11.24
CA SER A 145 2.53 -16.33 -10.94
C SER A 145 3.53 -15.49 -11.74
N ASN A 146 3.15 -15.05 -12.94
CA ASN A 146 3.94 -14.19 -13.84
C ASN A 146 3.67 -12.69 -13.59
N TYR A 147 3.30 -12.29 -12.39
CA TYR A 147 2.87 -10.92 -12.03
C TYR A 147 3.86 -9.82 -12.42
N THR A 148 5.16 -10.11 -12.52
CA THR A 148 6.19 -9.16 -12.95
C THR A 148 6.24 -8.93 -14.46
N GLU A 149 5.64 -9.81 -15.26
CA GLU A 149 5.58 -9.73 -16.73
C GLU A 149 4.29 -9.07 -17.23
N LEU A 150 3.33 -8.81 -16.32
CA LEU A 150 2.03 -8.24 -16.66
C LEU A 150 2.13 -6.75 -16.97
N VAL A 151 1.17 -6.26 -17.76
CA VAL A 151 1.00 -4.84 -18.05
C VAL A 151 -0.03 -4.27 -17.09
N TYR A 152 0.43 -3.35 -16.24
CA TYR A 152 -0.38 -2.61 -15.27
C TYR A 152 -0.81 -1.28 -15.87
N THR A 153 -2.09 -0.97 -15.83
CA THR A 153 -2.63 0.28 -16.36
C THR A 153 -3.44 1.00 -15.29
N PHE A 154 -2.94 2.13 -14.82
CA PHE A 154 -3.67 3.02 -13.92
C PHE A 154 -4.44 4.06 -14.72
N VAL A 155 -5.75 4.18 -14.46
CA VAL A 155 -6.65 5.13 -15.09
C VAL A 155 -7.07 6.16 -14.07
N GLY A 156 -6.68 7.41 -14.25
CA GLY A 156 -6.98 8.51 -13.33
C GLY A 156 -5.83 9.52 -13.26
N PRO A 157 -5.99 10.63 -12.54
CA PRO A 157 -4.94 11.64 -12.37
C PRO A 157 -3.80 11.14 -11.50
N ALA A 158 -2.63 11.77 -11.60
CA ALA A 158 -1.52 11.56 -10.67
C ALA A 158 -1.98 11.82 -9.22
N ASN A 159 -1.80 10.83 -8.35
CA ASN A 159 -2.12 10.89 -6.93
C ASN A 159 -1.19 9.96 -6.13
N ASN A 160 -1.42 9.80 -4.83
CA ASN A 160 -0.60 8.94 -3.98
C ASN A 160 -0.67 7.46 -4.34
N ILE A 161 -1.79 6.97 -4.88
CA ILE A 161 -1.96 5.59 -5.34
C ILE A 161 -1.14 5.34 -6.60
N SER A 162 -1.32 6.17 -7.64
CA SER A 162 -0.58 6.03 -8.89
C SER A 162 0.92 6.26 -8.72
N LYS A 163 1.34 7.18 -7.82
CA LYS A 163 2.75 7.37 -7.45
C LYS A 163 3.35 6.10 -6.84
N SER A 164 2.64 5.46 -5.90
CA SER A 164 3.11 4.22 -5.28
C SER A 164 3.15 3.04 -6.26
N TRP A 165 2.23 2.99 -7.24
CA TRP A 165 2.31 2.03 -8.34
C TRP A 165 3.52 2.29 -9.25
N MET A 166 3.85 3.56 -9.51
CA MET A 166 5.07 3.91 -10.26
C MET A 166 6.34 3.53 -9.48
N GLU A 167 6.37 3.75 -8.16
CA GLU A 167 7.49 3.34 -7.30
C GLU A 167 7.74 1.83 -7.38
N ILE A 168 6.70 1.01 -7.17
CA ILE A 168 6.87 -0.45 -7.21
C ILE A 168 7.16 -0.96 -8.62
N ALA A 169 6.62 -0.31 -9.65
CA ALA A 169 6.94 -0.63 -11.04
C ALA A 169 8.41 -0.41 -11.34
N LYS A 170 9.02 0.65 -10.79
CA LYS A 170 10.45 0.92 -10.91
C LYS A 170 11.28 -0.12 -10.16
N VAL A 171 10.91 -0.47 -8.93
CA VAL A 171 11.66 -1.42 -8.08
C VAL A 171 11.66 -2.83 -8.67
N LEU A 172 10.51 -3.28 -9.19
CA LEU A 172 10.32 -4.64 -9.71
C LEU A 172 10.36 -4.73 -11.24
N ASN A 173 10.74 -3.65 -11.91
CA ASN A 173 10.81 -3.57 -13.38
C ASN A 173 9.47 -3.96 -14.07
N LEU A 174 8.32 -3.51 -13.53
CA LEU A 174 7.00 -3.78 -14.10
C LEU A 174 6.71 -2.88 -15.30
N ASN A 175 5.86 -3.32 -16.21
CA ASN A 175 5.31 -2.48 -17.28
C ASN A 175 4.12 -1.68 -16.75
N PHE A 176 4.29 -0.37 -16.56
CA PHE A 176 3.29 0.50 -15.96
C PHE A 176 2.83 1.60 -16.92
N ASN A 177 1.58 1.53 -17.36
CA ASN A 177 0.88 2.55 -18.13
C ASN A 177 0.06 3.43 -17.20
N HIS A 178 0.06 4.72 -17.47
CA HIS A 178 -0.81 5.70 -16.83
C HIS A 178 -1.68 6.37 -17.87
N VAL A 179 -3.00 6.38 -17.67
CA VAL A 179 -3.96 6.93 -18.61
C VAL A 179 -4.76 8.04 -17.93
N CYS A 180 -4.64 9.25 -18.47
CA CYS A 180 -5.42 10.41 -18.04
C CYS A 180 -5.42 11.51 -19.10
N VAL A 181 -6.17 12.57 -18.85
CA VAL A 181 -6.05 13.82 -19.64
C VAL A 181 -4.67 14.44 -19.44
N LYS A 182 -4.13 15.05 -20.49
CA LYS A 182 -2.82 15.72 -20.47
C LYS A 182 -2.73 16.77 -19.34
N GLY A 183 -1.58 16.81 -18.67
CA GLY A 183 -1.31 17.70 -17.52
C GLY A 183 -1.49 17.01 -16.16
N TYR A 184 -1.85 15.72 -16.14
CA TYR A 184 -1.99 14.91 -14.92
C TYR A 184 -1.01 13.73 -14.89
N GLU A 185 0.12 13.86 -15.58
CA GLU A 185 1.18 12.87 -15.64
C GLU A 185 1.89 12.73 -14.28
N LEU A 186 2.44 11.55 -14.01
CA LEU A 186 3.29 11.31 -12.83
C LEU A 186 4.70 11.89 -12.98
N GLY A 187 5.11 12.22 -14.18
CA GLY A 187 6.42 12.75 -14.53
C GLY A 187 6.85 12.33 -15.93
N GLU A 188 8.16 12.38 -16.19
CA GLU A 188 8.72 11.98 -17.47
C GLU A 188 8.63 10.45 -17.66
N GLU A 189 8.44 10.04 -18.92
CA GLU A 189 8.42 8.62 -19.27
C GLU A 189 9.77 7.93 -19.00
N THR A 190 9.69 6.70 -18.58
CA THR A 190 10.84 5.83 -18.32
C THR A 190 10.65 4.49 -19.04
N PRO A 191 11.61 3.58 -19.03
CA PRO A 191 11.38 2.23 -19.55
C PRO A 191 10.20 1.52 -18.89
N ASN A 192 9.93 1.78 -17.61
CA ASN A 192 8.86 1.16 -16.84
C ASN A 192 7.56 1.94 -16.80
N TYR A 193 7.56 3.21 -17.19
CA TYR A 193 6.40 4.11 -17.09
C TYR A 193 6.12 4.78 -18.42
N LYS A 194 4.88 4.64 -18.89
CA LYS A 194 4.36 5.30 -20.09
C LYS A 194 3.07 6.03 -19.81
N PHE A 195 2.93 7.25 -20.34
CA PHE A 195 1.71 8.05 -20.23
C PHE A 195 0.90 8.02 -21.52
N HIS A 196 -0.41 7.89 -21.39
CA HIS A 196 -1.35 7.81 -22.49
C HIS A 196 -2.57 8.69 -22.25
N THR A 197 -3.14 9.23 -23.31
CA THR A 197 -4.38 10.03 -23.26
C THR A 197 -5.58 9.28 -23.88
N ASN A 198 -5.37 8.11 -24.48
CA ASN A 198 -6.42 7.31 -25.08
C ASN A 198 -6.58 5.99 -24.28
N LEU A 199 -7.71 5.87 -23.57
CA LEU A 199 -8.00 4.73 -22.72
C LEU A 199 -8.19 3.44 -23.53
N GLU A 200 -9.01 3.47 -24.58
CA GLU A 200 -9.37 2.27 -25.34
C GLU A 200 -8.15 1.62 -26.00
N ASN A 201 -7.27 2.43 -26.60
CA ASN A 201 -6.04 1.94 -27.21
C ASN A 201 -5.09 1.29 -26.18
N THR A 202 -5.04 1.85 -24.96
CA THR A 202 -4.15 1.35 -23.90
C THR A 202 -4.69 0.07 -23.27
N LEU A 203 -6.01 -0.05 -23.11
CA LEU A 203 -6.64 -1.24 -22.53
C LEU A 203 -6.34 -2.51 -23.34
N GLY A 204 -6.21 -2.43 -24.64
CA GLY A 204 -5.91 -3.60 -25.49
C GLY A 204 -4.62 -4.35 -25.11
N THR A 205 -3.71 -3.72 -24.39
CA THR A 205 -2.46 -4.34 -23.89
C THR A 205 -2.49 -4.66 -22.40
N SER A 206 -3.55 -4.24 -21.67
CA SER A 206 -3.60 -4.27 -20.21
C SER A 206 -3.99 -5.64 -19.66
N ASP A 207 -3.25 -6.09 -18.65
CA ASP A 207 -3.55 -7.28 -17.84
C ASP A 207 -4.23 -6.89 -16.52
N ILE A 208 -3.77 -5.79 -15.91
CA ILE A 208 -4.25 -5.28 -14.63
C ILE A 208 -4.68 -3.84 -14.82
N VAL A 209 -5.96 -3.57 -14.60
CA VAL A 209 -6.53 -2.22 -14.68
C VAL A 209 -6.77 -1.70 -13.26
N LEU A 210 -6.23 -0.53 -12.98
CA LEU A 210 -6.19 0.10 -11.68
C LEU A 210 -6.84 1.48 -11.78
N THR A 211 -7.49 1.92 -10.73
CA THR A 211 -8.01 3.28 -10.62
C THR A 211 -8.18 3.69 -9.15
N ASP A 212 -8.42 4.96 -8.91
CA ASP A 212 -8.76 5.53 -7.62
C ASP A 212 -9.83 6.59 -7.80
N SER A 213 -10.44 7.03 -6.70
CA SER A 213 -11.50 8.05 -6.69
C SER A 213 -11.06 9.34 -7.38
N LEU A 214 -11.97 9.91 -8.17
CA LEU A 214 -11.69 11.16 -8.89
C LEU A 214 -11.71 12.36 -7.94
N PRO A 215 -10.76 13.31 -8.09
CA PRO A 215 -10.85 14.60 -7.45
C PRO A 215 -12.04 15.39 -8.05
N GLN A 216 -12.63 16.27 -7.27
CA GLN A 216 -13.83 17.02 -7.67
C GLN A 216 -13.69 17.73 -9.02
N ILE A 217 -12.50 18.26 -9.32
CA ILE A 217 -12.23 18.99 -10.57
C ILE A 217 -12.36 18.12 -11.83
N LEU A 218 -12.19 16.81 -11.72
CA LEU A 218 -12.32 15.83 -12.82
C LEU A 218 -13.66 15.08 -12.83
N ARG A 219 -14.57 15.36 -11.91
CA ARG A 219 -15.93 14.79 -11.92
C ARG A 219 -16.82 15.51 -12.91
N THR A 220 -16.43 15.53 -14.17
CA THR A 220 -17.16 16.16 -15.27
C THR A 220 -17.66 15.11 -16.24
N ASP A 221 -18.79 15.38 -16.91
CA ASP A 221 -19.37 14.48 -17.92
C ASP A 221 -18.34 14.17 -19.02
N GLU A 222 -17.53 15.17 -19.44
CA GLU A 222 -16.48 15.00 -20.44
C GLU A 222 -15.40 14.02 -19.98
N TYR A 223 -14.91 14.15 -18.74
CA TYR A 223 -13.89 13.24 -18.22
C TYR A 223 -14.45 11.83 -18.06
N ILE A 224 -15.64 11.69 -17.49
CA ILE A 224 -16.32 10.41 -17.30
C ILE A 224 -16.56 9.74 -18.66
N ALA A 225 -17.06 10.47 -19.65
CA ALA A 225 -17.26 9.93 -20.99
C ALA A 225 -15.99 9.40 -21.65
N ASN A 226 -14.82 9.97 -21.34
CA ASN A 226 -13.54 9.58 -21.94
C ASN A 226 -12.74 8.55 -21.12
N TYR A 227 -12.87 8.54 -19.77
CA TYR A 227 -11.96 7.81 -18.89
C TYR A 227 -12.65 6.86 -17.90
N GLN A 228 -13.98 6.86 -17.77
CA GLN A 228 -14.67 5.89 -16.92
C GLN A 228 -14.38 4.46 -17.38
N ILE A 229 -14.03 3.58 -16.46
CA ILE A 229 -13.85 2.16 -16.74
C ILE A 229 -15.24 1.51 -16.78
N THR A 230 -15.69 1.16 -17.98
CA THR A 230 -16.97 0.49 -18.22
C THR A 230 -16.77 -0.98 -18.59
N LEU A 231 -17.84 -1.77 -18.61
CA LEU A 231 -17.80 -3.15 -19.04
C LEU A 231 -17.36 -3.28 -20.52
N GLU A 232 -17.87 -2.39 -21.39
CA GLU A 232 -17.52 -2.34 -22.81
C GLU A 232 -16.02 -2.06 -22.98
N ARG A 233 -15.45 -1.14 -22.18
CA ARG A 233 -14.03 -0.84 -22.19
C ARG A 233 -13.19 -1.98 -21.67
N MET A 234 -13.59 -2.65 -20.60
CA MET A 234 -12.88 -3.83 -20.10
C MET A 234 -12.89 -4.99 -21.09
N ASN A 235 -13.90 -5.10 -21.95
CA ASN A 235 -13.92 -6.09 -23.04
C ASN A 235 -12.83 -5.84 -24.10
N LEU A 236 -12.21 -4.65 -24.13
CA LEU A 236 -11.05 -4.36 -24.99
C LEU A 236 -9.73 -4.85 -24.37
N ALA A 237 -9.69 -5.07 -23.07
CA ALA A 237 -8.51 -5.52 -22.35
C ALA A 237 -8.20 -7.00 -22.68
N LYS A 238 -7.03 -7.49 -22.26
CA LYS A 238 -6.68 -8.90 -22.47
C LYS A 238 -7.71 -9.84 -21.82
N GLN A 239 -7.88 -11.02 -22.37
CA GLN A 239 -8.91 -11.99 -22.00
C GLN A 239 -8.99 -12.32 -20.51
N GLN A 240 -7.87 -12.23 -19.79
CA GLN A 240 -7.79 -12.50 -18.36
C GLN A 240 -7.52 -11.23 -17.54
N ALA A 241 -7.79 -10.07 -18.12
CA ALA A 241 -7.60 -8.81 -17.41
C ALA A 241 -8.47 -8.75 -16.15
N ILE A 242 -7.97 -8.06 -15.13
CA ILE A 242 -8.72 -7.80 -13.90
C ILE A 242 -8.79 -6.30 -13.64
N LEU A 243 -9.84 -5.89 -12.94
CA LEU A 243 -10.06 -4.53 -12.47
C LEU A 243 -9.94 -4.50 -10.94
N ASN A 244 -8.98 -3.71 -10.44
CA ASN A 244 -8.77 -3.47 -9.01
C ASN A 244 -8.81 -1.97 -8.68
N PRO A 245 -9.99 -1.40 -8.44
CA PRO A 245 -10.10 -0.01 -7.97
C PRO A 245 -9.66 0.09 -6.52
N CYS A 246 -8.94 1.17 -6.18
CA CYS A 246 -8.58 1.48 -4.79
C CYS A 246 -9.79 2.05 -4.03
N PRO A 247 -10.23 1.46 -2.90
CA PRO A 247 -11.36 1.99 -2.15
C PRO A 247 -10.97 3.25 -1.31
N PRO A 248 -11.84 4.27 -1.23
CA PRO A 248 -13.20 4.30 -1.79
C PRO A 248 -13.20 4.54 -3.29
N PHE A 249 -14.02 3.84 -4.02
CA PHE A 249 -14.32 4.13 -5.43
C PHE A 249 -15.81 4.42 -5.59
N PHE A 250 -16.15 5.19 -6.61
CA PHE A 250 -17.51 5.66 -6.82
C PHE A 250 -18.07 5.17 -8.15
N ARG A 251 -19.21 4.51 -8.08
CA ARG A 251 -19.96 4.08 -9.27
C ARG A 251 -20.47 5.29 -10.04
N ASN A 252 -20.39 5.18 -11.35
CA ASN A 252 -20.73 6.24 -12.30
C ASN A 252 -19.79 7.46 -12.29
N GLU A 253 -18.67 7.35 -11.57
CA GLU A 253 -17.53 8.27 -11.67
C GLU A 253 -16.37 7.53 -12.38
N GLU A 254 -15.36 7.03 -11.66
CA GLU A 254 -14.22 6.32 -12.27
C GLU A 254 -14.56 4.92 -12.78
N VAL A 255 -15.61 4.28 -12.26
CA VAL A 255 -16.08 2.95 -12.67
C VAL A 255 -17.59 2.93 -12.91
N SER A 256 -18.07 2.17 -13.89
CA SER A 256 -19.52 1.98 -14.10
C SER A 256 -20.09 0.93 -13.14
N GLU A 257 -21.42 0.97 -12.89
CA GLU A 257 -22.13 -0.06 -12.12
C GLU A 257 -21.94 -1.45 -12.76
N GLY A 258 -22.02 -1.52 -14.10
CA GLY A 258 -21.93 -2.78 -14.84
C GLY A 258 -20.57 -3.46 -14.67
N VAL A 259 -19.45 -2.71 -14.67
CA VAL A 259 -18.12 -3.31 -14.52
C VAL A 259 -17.88 -3.83 -13.11
N ILE A 260 -18.40 -3.17 -12.08
CA ILE A 260 -18.27 -3.61 -10.69
C ILE A 260 -19.09 -4.87 -10.40
N SER A 261 -20.10 -5.14 -11.22
CA SER A 261 -20.91 -6.36 -11.15
C SER A 261 -20.40 -7.49 -12.05
N SER A 262 -19.29 -7.29 -12.75
CA SER A 262 -18.69 -8.25 -13.70
C SER A 262 -17.57 -9.07 -13.08
N ASP A 263 -17.14 -10.11 -13.79
CA ASP A 263 -16.00 -10.97 -13.43
C ASP A 263 -14.64 -10.26 -13.53
N TYR A 264 -14.58 -9.08 -14.15
CA TYR A 264 -13.37 -8.26 -14.15
C TYR A 264 -13.02 -7.72 -12.79
N PHE A 265 -14.04 -7.39 -11.98
CA PHE A 265 -13.82 -6.82 -10.66
C PHE A 265 -13.32 -7.86 -9.66
N VAL A 266 -12.14 -7.66 -9.11
CA VAL A 266 -11.51 -8.61 -8.15
C VAL A 266 -12.26 -8.75 -6.82
N GLY A 267 -13.24 -7.88 -6.55
CA GLY A 267 -14.05 -7.92 -5.32
C GLY A 267 -13.35 -7.42 -4.07
N HIS A 268 -14.14 -7.14 -3.04
CA HIS A 268 -13.60 -6.63 -1.77
C HIS A 268 -12.76 -7.65 -1.01
N HIS A 269 -12.97 -8.95 -1.24
CA HIS A 269 -12.19 -10.01 -0.60
C HIS A 269 -10.72 -9.99 -1.03
N PHE A 270 -10.39 -9.42 -2.19
CA PHE A 270 -9.04 -9.22 -2.67
C PHE A 270 -8.18 -8.41 -1.68
N LYS A 271 -8.81 -7.49 -0.96
CA LYS A 271 -8.17 -6.64 0.05
C LYS A 271 -7.90 -7.36 1.40
N LYS A 272 -8.29 -8.62 1.57
CA LYS A 272 -8.01 -9.37 2.81
C LYS A 272 -6.53 -9.51 3.10
N ASN A 273 -5.70 -9.55 2.06
CA ASN A 273 -4.26 -9.68 2.19
C ASN A 273 -3.60 -8.46 2.84
N LEU A 274 -4.25 -7.28 2.84
CA LEU A 274 -3.73 -6.06 3.45
C LEU A 274 -3.33 -6.26 4.91
N LEU A 275 -4.12 -7.00 5.68
CA LEU A 275 -3.81 -7.32 7.07
C LEU A 275 -2.48 -8.06 7.20
N TYR A 276 -2.28 -9.11 6.42
CA TYR A 276 -1.08 -9.95 6.49
C TYR A 276 0.16 -9.24 5.94
N VAL A 277 0.01 -8.44 4.87
CA VAL A 277 1.11 -7.62 4.35
C VAL A 277 1.53 -6.56 5.36
N GLN A 278 0.59 -5.90 6.03
CA GLN A 278 0.90 -4.95 7.11
C GLN A 278 1.60 -5.62 8.29
N GLN A 279 1.16 -6.82 8.69
CA GLN A 279 1.86 -7.62 9.69
C GLN A 279 3.29 -7.94 9.27
N ALA A 280 3.49 -8.38 8.02
CA ALA A 280 4.82 -8.68 7.49
C ALA A 280 5.72 -7.44 7.45
N VAL A 281 5.20 -6.28 7.03
CA VAL A 281 5.92 -5.00 7.04
C VAL A 281 6.35 -4.62 8.47
N ILE A 282 5.45 -4.73 9.45
CA ILE A 282 5.78 -4.46 10.86
C ILE A 282 6.91 -5.37 11.32
N LEU A 283 6.77 -6.68 11.13
CA LEU A 283 7.76 -7.67 11.55
C LEU A 283 9.11 -7.44 10.86
N TYR A 284 9.08 -7.15 9.55
CA TYR A 284 10.28 -6.86 8.78
C TYR A 284 11.04 -5.63 9.32
N CYS A 285 10.32 -4.55 9.59
CA CYS A 285 10.89 -3.34 10.19
C CYS A 285 11.42 -3.56 11.60
N MET A 286 10.92 -4.56 12.32
CA MET A 286 11.41 -5.01 13.63
C MET A 286 12.57 -6.02 13.54
N GLY A 287 13.09 -6.29 12.35
CA GLY A 287 14.23 -7.19 12.12
C GLY A 287 13.88 -8.68 12.06
N ILE A 288 12.62 -9.02 11.85
CA ILE A 288 12.18 -10.39 11.57
C ILE A 288 12.00 -10.50 10.07
N THR A 289 13.04 -10.96 9.37
CA THR A 289 13.12 -10.89 7.91
C THR A 289 12.85 -12.23 7.21
N SER A 290 12.77 -13.32 7.96
CA SER A 290 12.57 -14.67 7.41
C SER A 290 11.65 -15.55 8.27
N GLY A 291 11.11 -16.61 7.68
CA GLY A 291 10.39 -17.64 8.41
C GLY A 291 11.25 -18.33 9.49
N THR A 292 12.57 -18.42 9.28
CA THR A 292 13.50 -18.95 10.27
C THR A 292 13.62 -18.03 11.48
N ASP A 293 13.66 -16.70 11.28
CA ASP A 293 13.66 -15.73 12.39
C ASP A 293 12.38 -15.82 13.20
N MET A 294 11.23 -16.02 12.51
CA MET A 294 9.95 -16.25 13.17
C MET A 294 9.99 -17.50 14.07
N LEU A 295 10.50 -18.63 13.58
CA LEU A 295 10.60 -19.87 14.32
C LEU A 295 11.56 -19.76 15.51
N LEU A 296 12.70 -19.08 15.33
CA LEU A 296 13.66 -18.82 16.42
C LEU A 296 13.04 -17.98 17.52
N LYS A 297 12.26 -16.95 17.16
CA LYS A 297 11.58 -16.10 18.14
C LYS A 297 10.55 -16.90 18.95
N LEU A 298 9.78 -17.76 18.29
CA LEU A 298 8.81 -18.65 18.94
C LEU A 298 9.46 -19.67 19.88
N ALA A 299 10.65 -20.16 19.54
CA ALA A 299 11.37 -21.10 20.40
C ALA A 299 11.92 -20.46 21.68
N LEU A 300 12.13 -19.13 21.67
CA LEU A 300 12.61 -18.38 22.84
C LEU A 300 11.48 -18.01 23.82
N TYR A 301 10.21 -18.09 23.41
CA TYR A 301 9.03 -17.81 24.24
C TYR A 301 8.33 -19.06 24.78
N ARG A 302 8.87 -20.25 24.50
CA ARG A 302 8.47 -21.54 25.10
C ARG A 302 9.47 -21.96 26.17
#